data_09119985c3c20592694c3dfac2e1b2d4
#
_entry.id   09119985c3c20592694c3dfac2e1b2d4
#
_cell.length_a   1.000
_cell.length_b   1.000
_cell.length_c   1.000
_cell.angle_alpha   90.00
_cell.angle_beta   90.00
_cell.angle_gamma   90.00
#
_symmetry.space_group_name_H-M   'P 1'
#
loop_
_entity.id
_entity.type
_entity.pdbx_description
1 polymer ?
#
loop_
_entity_poly.entity_id
_entity_poly.type
_entity_poly.pdbx_seq_one_letter_code
_entity_poly.pdbx_strand_id
1 'polypeptide(L)'
;MSDKETVTSAFTIREALKPDAAAHIYSTVNESVDVKRRFFAAYAVDVARAAEVVAECFRAGGKLLVCGNGGSAADAQHIAGEFVNQFLVRDRRALPALALTTDGGVLTCIANDTGFERVFARQVEAFGTEGDVLLAITTSGNSPNVEAAAEAARERGVRVVGLLGRDGGRVRHLCDLALVVESDDTQRIQETHNLVGHILCDLVERILFK
;
A
#
# COMPACT_ATOMS: atom_id res chain seq x y z
N MET A 1 -54.72 19.39 -21.67
CA MET A 1 -54.34 17.98 -21.85
C MET A 1 -52.81 17.99 -21.86
N SER A 2 -52.25 17.60 -20.78
CA SER A 2 -50.80 17.68 -20.52
C SER A 2 -50.26 16.25 -20.50
N ASP A 3 -49.50 15.91 -21.52
CA ASP A 3 -48.82 14.63 -21.59
C ASP A 3 -47.65 14.63 -20.58
N LYS A 4 -47.83 13.91 -19.50
CA LYS A 4 -46.78 13.52 -18.60
C LYS A 4 -46.07 12.31 -19.23
N GLU A 5 -45.02 12.56 -19.98
CA GLU A 5 -44.05 11.51 -20.34
C GLU A 5 -43.43 10.99 -19.05
N THR A 6 -43.79 9.76 -18.74
CA THR A 6 -43.21 9.00 -17.65
C THR A 6 -41.77 8.63 -18.07
N VAL A 7 -40.81 9.29 -17.45
CA VAL A 7 -39.40 8.86 -17.55
C VAL A 7 -39.30 7.51 -16.88
N THR A 8 -39.38 6.46 -17.68
CA THR A 8 -39.16 5.10 -17.22
C THR A 8 -37.66 4.95 -16.94
N SER A 9 -37.32 4.94 -15.67
CA SER A 9 -35.97 4.69 -15.18
C SER A 9 -35.40 3.42 -15.82
N ALA A 10 -34.39 3.56 -16.67
CA ALA A 10 -33.67 2.50 -17.35
C ALA A 10 -32.70 1.75 -16.41
N PHE A 11 -33.03 1.62 -15.13
CA PHE A 11 -32.31 0.79 -14.17
C PHE A 11 -33.22 -0.29 -13.59
N THR A 12 -33.78 -1.13 -14.45
CA THR A 12 -34.20 -2.47 -14.00
C THR A 12 -32.96 -3.38 -14.02
N ILE A 13 -32.05 -3.17 -13.08
CA ILE A 13 -31.00 -4.14 -12.77
C ILE A 13 -31.67 -5.28 -12.01
N ARG A 14 -32.24 -6.19 -12.73
CA ARG A 14 -32.49 -7.60 -12.42
C ARG A 14 -32.80 -8.37 -13.71
N GLU A 15 -32.03 -8.13 -14.76
CA GLU A 15 -31.73 -9.27 -15.61
C GLU A 15 -30.90 -10.21 -14.73
N ALA A 16 -31.43 -11.40 -14.50
CA ALA A 16 -30.75 -12.40 -13.67
C ALA A 16 -29.31 -12.54 -14.17
N LEU A 17 -28.34 -12.31 -13.30
CA LEU A 17 -26.91 -12.48 -13.61
C LEU A 17 -26.77 -13.81 -14.32
N LYS A 18 -26.11 -13.84 -15.48
CA LYS A 18 -25.86 -15.11 -16.19
C LYS A 18 -25.21 -16.06 -15.18
N PRO A 19 -25.63 -17.31 -15.07
CA PRO A 19 -25.13 -18.24 -14.05
C PRO A 19 -23.60 -18.31 -13.97
N ASP A 20 -22.92 -18.24 -15.12
CA ASP A 20 -21.46 -18.23 -15.21
C ASP A 20 -20.82 -16.97 -14.58
N ALA A 21 -21.43 -15.81 -14.75
CA ALA A 21 -20.93 -14.57 -14.14
C ALA A 21 -21.12 -14.56 -12.62
N ALA A 22 -22.24 -15.07 -12.12
CA ALA A 22 -22.48 -15.21 -10.69
C ALA A 22 -21.46 -16.17 -10.05
N ALA A 23 -21.25 -17.33 -10.67
CA ALA A 23 -20.28 -18.32 -10.20
C ALA A 23 -18.86 -17.74 -10.18
N HIS A 24 -18.47 -16.99 -11.22
CA HIS A 24 -17.16 -16.33 -11.28
C HIS A 24 -16.99 -15.29 -10.18
N ILE A 25 -18.00 -14.44 -9.93
CA ILE A 25 -17.97 -13.45 -8.86
C ILE A 25 -17.77 -14.12 -7.49
N TYR A 26 -18.55 -15.17 -7.19
CA TYR A 26 -18.43 -15.88 -5.92
C TYR A 26 -17.07 -16.58 -5.77
N SER A 27 -16.55 -17.19 -6.83
CA SER A 27 -15.20 -17.78 -6.83
C SER A 27 -14.14 -16.73 -6.49
N THR A 28 -14.18 -15.59 -7.18
CA THR A 28 -13.26 -14.45 -6.97
C THR A 28 -13.30 -13.94 -5.52
N VAL A 29 -14.50 -13.78 -4.96
CA VAL A 29 -14.66 -13.35 -3.56
C VAL A 29 -14.09 -14.38 -2.59
N ASN A 30 -14.37 -15.66 -2.81
CA ASN A 30 -13.87 -16.73 -1.94
C ASN A 30 -12.34 -16.81 -1.99
N GLU A 31 -11.73 -16.74 -3.18
CA GLU A 31 -10.26 -16.68 -3.34
C GLU A 31 -9.66 -15.49 -2.58
N SER A 32 -10.28 -14.31 -2.67
CA SER A 32 -9.86 -13.10 -1.95
C SER A 32 -9.89 -13.31 -0.43
N VAL A 33 -10.98 -13.90 0.08
CA VAL A 33 -11.12 -14.20 1.51
C VAL A 33 -10.08 -15.23 1.97
N ASP A 34 -9.83 -16.27 1.18
CA ASP A 34 -8.90 -17.34 1.54
C ASP A 34 -7.44 -16.84 1.55
N VAL A 35 -7.02 -16.01 0.59
CA VAL A 35 -5.69 -15.40 0.59
C VAL A 35 -5.50 -14.54 1.83
N LYS A 36 -6.46 -13.67 2.15
CA LYS A 36 -6.41 -12.83 3.35
C LYS A 36 -6.35 -13.66 4.64
N ARG A 37 -7.17 -14.71 4.77
CA ARG A 37 -7.13 -15.59 5.95
C ARG A 37 -5.77 -16.25 6.14
N ARG A 38 -5.18 -16.81 5.09
CA ARG A 38 -3.84 -17.41 5.16
C ARG A 38 -2.79 -16.38 5.53
N PHE A 39 -2.81 -15.20 4.91
CA PHE A 39 -1.89 -14.12 5.23
C PHE A 39 -1.97 -13.72 6.70
N PHE A 40 -3.14 -13.41 7.24
CA PHE A 40 -3.26 -12.99 8.63
C PHE A 40 -3.02 -14.12 9.64
N ALA A 41 -3.24 -15.37 9.27
CA ALA A 41 -2.85 -16.51 10.11
C ALA A 41 -1.31 -16.60 10.28
N ALA A 42 -0.54 -16.20 9.28
CA ALA A 42 0.92 -16.21 9.30
C ALA A 42 1.52 -14.89 9.86
N TYR A 43 0.97 -13.74 9.50
CA TYR A 43 1.63 -12.43 9.65
C TYR A 43 0.91 -11.44 10.59
N ALA A 44 -0.15 -11.81 11.31
CA ALA A 44 -0.87 -10.87 12.19
C ALA A 44 0.04 -10.20 13.24
N VAL A 45 0.99 -10.94 13.81
CA VAL A 45 1.97 -10.42 14.78
C VAL A 45 2.93 -9.44 14.09
N ASP A 46 3.37 -9.77 12.89
CA ASP A 46 4.30 -8.91 12.13
C ASP A 46 3.62 -7.65 11.61
N VAL A 47 2.32 -7.70 11.30
CA VAL A 47 1.52 -6.49 10.99
C VAL A 47 1.45 -5.57 12.21
N ALA A 48 1.23 -6.10 13.41
CA ALA A 48 1.26 -5.31 14.64
C ALA A 48 2.65 -4.69 14.89
N ARG A 49 3.72 -5.46 14.68
CA ARG A 49 5.10 -4.97 14.73
C ARG A 49 5.37 -3.85 13.73
N ALA A 50 4.89 -3.98 12.49
CA ALA A 50 5.02 -2.91 11.49
C ALA A 50 4.36 -1.61 11.96
N ALA A 51 3.17 -1.72 12.59
CA ALA A 51 2.50 -0.56 13.17
C ALA A 51 3.30 0.07 14.31
N GLU A 52 3.91 -0.73 15.18
CA GLU A 52 4.80 -0.25 16.25
C GLU A 52 6.01 0.50 15.67
N VAL A 53 6.67 -0.07 14.65
CA VAL A 53 7.80 0.56 13.95
C VAL A 53 7.43 1.92 13.36
N VAL A 54 6.27 2.03 12.70
CA VAL A 54 5.79 3.30 12.14
C VAL A 54 5.40 4.29 13.24
N ALA A 55 4.75 3.82 14.29
CA ALA A 55 4.38 4.69 15.43
C ALA A 55 5.62 5.25 16.17
N GLU A 56 6.65 4.44 16.38
CA GLU A 56 7.93 4.87 16.95
C GLU A 56 8.61 5.93 16.08
N CYS A 57 8.64 5.71 14.75
CA CYS A 57 9.14 6.70 13.80
C CYS A 57 8.44 8.06 13.99
N PHE A 58 7.11 8.08 14.02
CA PHE A 58 6.35 9.32 14.24
C PHE A 58 6.53 9.94 15.62
N ARG A 59 6.75 9.14 16.67
CA ARG A 59 7.07 9.64 18.02
C ARG A 59 8.45 10.32 18.07
N ALA A 60 9.41 9.77 17.33
CA ALA A 60 10.76 10.31 17.22
C ALA A 60 10.85 11.54 16.30
N GLY A 61 9.75 11.96 15.67
CA GLY A 61 9.73 13.08 14.73
C GLY A 61 10.15 12.72 13.30
N GLY A 62 10.29 11.43 13.01
CA GLY A 62 10.54 10.89 11.67
C GLY A 62 9.29 10.89 10.79
N LYS A 63 9.45 10.40 9.57
CA LYS A 63 8.40 10.32 8.55
C LYS A 63 8.32 8.95 7.90
N LEU A 64 7.14 8.64 7.35
CA LEU A 64 6.90 7.47 6.52
C LEU A 64 7.04 7.84 5.04
N LEU A 65 7.96 7.19 4.34
CA LEU A 65 8.06 7.23 2.88
C LEU A 65 7.35 6.00 2.33
N VAL A 66 6.56 6.15 1.26
CA VAL A 66 5.82 5.03 0.67
C VAL A 66 6.06 4.98 -0.82
N CYS A 67 6.45 3.81 -1.36
CA CYS A 67 6.67 3.63 -2.79
C CYS A 67 6.02 2.34 -3.31
N GLY A 68 5.73 2.32 -4.60
CA GLY A 68 5.15 1.19 -5.33
C GLY A 68 4.80 1.57 -6.76
N ASN A 69 4.45 0.61 -7.59
CA ASN A 69 4.11 0.80 -9.00
C ASN A 69 2.63 0.50 -9.27
N GLY A 70 2.02 1.18 -10.23
CA GLY A 70 0.65 0.89 -10.69
C GLY A 70 -0.37 0.96 -9.55
N GLY A 71 -1.09 -0.15 -9.28
CA GLY A 71 -2.02 -0.26 -8.15
C GLY A 71 -1.33 -0.04 -6.80
N SER A 72 -0.12 -0.55 -6.62
CA SER A 72 0.69 -0.30 -5.42
C SER A 72 1.12 1.17 -5.28
N ALA A 73 1.19 1.95 -6.38
CA ALA A 73 1.39 3.39 -6.30
C ALA A 73 0.12 4.10 -5.79
N ALA A 74 -1.05 3.63 -6.19
CA ALA A 74 -2.32 4.13 -5.67
C ALA A 74 -2.47 3.80 -4.17
N ASP A 75 -2.10 2.59 -3.74
CA ASP A 75 -2.07 2.21 -2.32
C ASP A 75 -1.09 3.10 -1.53
N ALA A 76 0.08 3.42 -2.09
CA ALA A 76 1.06 4.32 -1.46
C ALA A 76 0.48 5.72 -1.21
N GLN A 77 -0.23 6.28 -2.19
CA GLN A 77 -0.90 7.58 -2.05
C GLN A 77 -2.04 7.52 -1.04
N HIS A 78 -2.84 6.46 -1.06
CA HIS A 78 -3.93 6.24 -0.13
C HIS A 78 -3.41 6.18 1.32
N ILE A 79 -2.44 5.31 1.61
CA ILE A 79 -1.85 5.16 2.95
C ILE A 79 -1.23 6.49 3.44
N ALA A 80 -0.49 7.20 2.58
CA ALA A 80 0.07 8.50 2.94
C ALA A 80 -1.02 9.52 3.26
N GLY A 81 -2.12 9.53 2.50
CA GLY A 81 -3.27 10.39 2.73
C GLY A 81 -3.94 10.15 4.07
N GLU A 82 -4.10 8.88 4.48
CA GLU A 82 -4.68 8.52 5.78
C GLU A 82 -3.82 9.01 6.96
N PHE A 83 -2.49 8.98 6.86
CA PHE A 83 -1.62 9.51 7.90
C PHE A 83 -1.58 11.04 7.91
N VAL A 84 -1.47 11.68 6.76
CA VAL A 84 -1.37 13.15 6.66
C VAL A 84 -2.65 13.83 7.12
N ASN A 85 -3.82 13.31 6.73
CA ASN A 85 -5.10 13.84 7.18
C ASN A 85 -5.51 13.20 8.52
N GLN A 86 -6.35 12.20 8.51
CA GLN A 86 -6.82 11.42 9.67
C GLN A 86 -7.54 10.17 9.18
N PHE A 87 -7.50 9.08 9.93
CA PHE A 87 -8.21 7.86 9.61
C PHE A 87 -9.44 7.67 10.49
N LEU A 88 -9.31 7.11 11.69
CA LEU A 88 -10.41 6.88 12.63
C LEU A 88 -10.42 7.84 13.82
N VAL A 89 -9.27 8.36 14.23
CA VAL A 89 -9.15 9.32 15.33
C VAL A 89 -9.32 10.73 14.79
N ARG A 90 -10.45 11.36 15.14
CA ARG A 90 -10.77 12.73 14.72
C ARG A 90 -9.89 13.76 15.44
N ASP A 91 -9.59 14.86 14.77
CA ASP A 91 -8.87 16.03 15.31
C ASP A 91 -7.45 15.72 15.86
N ARG A 92 -6.87 14.57 15.51
CA ARG A 92 -5.48 14.29 15.81
C ARG A 92 -4.53 15.16 14.99
N ARG A 93 -3.31 15.35 15.47
CA ARG A 93 -2.27 15.99 14.67
C ARG A 93 -1.99 15.24 13.37
N ALA A 94 -1.60 15.95 12.32
CA ALA A 94 -1.09 15.33 11.10
C ALA A 94 0.16 14.48 11.38
N LEU A 95 0.29 13.35 10.68
CA LEU A 95 1.46 12.47 10.75
C LEU A 95 2.24 12.59 9.44
N PRO A 96 3.58 12.78 9.49
CA PRO A 96 4.37 13.05 8.30
C PRO A 96 4.55 11.80 7.45
N ALA A 97 3.78 11.68 6.38
CA ALA A 97 3.87 10.60 5.39
C ALA A 97 3.95 11.17 3.97
N LEU A 98 4.78 10.58 3.13
CA LEU A 98 5.02 11.00 1.76
C LEU A 98 4.98 9.81 0.80
N ALA A 99 4.03 9.83 -0.13
CA ALA A 99 4.03 8.90 -1.25
C ALA A 99 5.00 9.41 -2.33
N LEU A 100 6.04 8.62 -2.61
CA LEU A 100 7.07 8.93 -3.63
C LEU A 100 6.56 8.78 -5.07
N THR A 101 5.26 8.67 -5.22
CA THR A 101 4.55 8.39 -6.48
C THR A 101 3.72 9.56 -6.99
N THR A 102 3.77 10.73 -6.34
CA THR A 102 2.83 11.83 -6.60
C THR A 102 3.39 12.94 -7.47
N ASP A 103 4.68 13.26 -7.37
CA ASP A 103 5.28 14.33 -8.13
C ASP A 103 5.69 13.85 -9.52
N GLY A 104 4.81 14.12 -10.51
CA GLY A 104 5.04 13.74 -11.91
C GLY A 104 6.27 14.41 -12.52
N GLY A 105 6.62 15.62 -12.09
CA GLY A 105 7.83 16.33 -12.52
C GLY A 105 9.10 15.60 -12.04
N VAL A 106 9.15 15.26 -10.77
CA VAL A 106 10.28 14.50 -10.17
C VAL A 106 10.41 13.12 -10.81
N LEU A 107 9.30 12.38 -10.94
CA LEU A 107 9.31 11.04 -11.53
C LEU A 107 9.81 11.05 -12.96
N THR A 108 9.28 11.96 -13.80
CA THR A 108 9.66 12.04 -15.22
C THR A 108 11.09 12.53 -15.41
N CYS A 109 11.55 13.50 -14.62
CA CYS A 109 12.92 14.00 -14.65
C CYS A 109 13.90 12.87 -14.32
N ILE A 110 13.71 12.17 -13.19
CA ILE A 110 14.61 11.08 -12.79
C ILE A 110 14.57 9.94 -13.83
N ALA A 111 13.38 9.56 -14.30
CA ALA A 111 13.24 8.50 -15.29
C ALA A 111 13.95 8.83 -16.61
N ASN A 112 13.88 10.10 -17.07
CA ASN A 112 14.53 10.55 -18.29
C ASN A 112 16.06 10.59 -18.16
N ASP A 113 16.57 11.03 -17.02
CA ASP A 113 18.00 11.33 -16.85
C ASP A 113 18.80 10.14 -16.31
N THR A 114 18.20 9.30 -15.49
CA THR A 114 18.91 8.21 -14.78
C THR A 114 18.25 6.85 -14.87
N GLY A 115 17.08 6.75 -15.48
CA GLY A 115 16.30 5.52 -15.64
C GLY A 115 15.17 5.35 -14.61
N PHE A 116 14.14 4.58 -15.00
CA PHE A 116 12.96 4.36 -14.17
C PHE A 116 13.26 3.58 -12.88
N GLU A 117 14.31 2.80 -12.86
CA GLU A 117 14.79 2.08 -11.68
C GLU A 117 15.25 3.01 -10.54
N ARG A 118 15.57 4.27 -10.84
CA ARG A 118 16.05 5.25 -9.85
C ARG A 118 14.95 6.17 -9.30
N VAL A 119 13.71 6.11 -9.83
CA VAL A 119 12.66 7.11 -9.53
C VAL A 119 12.31 7.20 -8.04
N PHE A 120 12.38 6.11 -7.29
CA PHE A 120 12.12 6.12 -5.85
C PHE A 120 13.42 6.27 -5.04
N ALA A 121 14.49 5.61 -5.46
CA ALA A 121 15.79 5.68 -4.77
C ALA A 121 16.29 7.13 -4.66
N ARG A 122 16.21 7.93 -5.74
CA ARG A 122 16.61 9.35 -5.72
C ARG A 122 15.80 10.18 -4.73
N GLN A 123 14.52 9.87 -4.57
CA GLN A 123 13.67 10.55 -3.59
C GLN A 123 13.99 10.08 -2.16
N VAL A 124 14.28 8.80 -1.95
CA VAL A 124 14.78 8.30 -0.64
C VAL A 124 16.12 8.96 -0.29
N GLU A 125 17.05 9.09 -1.23
CA GLU A 125 18.30 9.80 -1.04
C GLU A 125 18.10 11.28 -0.66
N ALA A 126 17.08 11.94 -1.21
CA ALA A 126 16.77 13.34 -0.94
C ALA A 126 16.06 13.57 0.39
N PHE A 127 15.11 12.73 0.73
CA PHE A 127 14.17 12.94 1.83
C PHE A 127 14.38 12.02 3.04
N GLY A 128 14.96 10.83 2.83
CA GLY A 128 15.16 9.85 3.89
C GLY A 128 16.27 10.26 4.86
N THR A 129 16.00 10.10 6.13
CA THR A 129 16.95 10.34 7.24
C THR A 129 16.89 9.18 8.21
N GLU A 130 17.94 8.96 8.99
CA GLU A 130 17.97 7.95 10.05
C GLU A 130 16.75 8.08 10.98
N GLY A 131 16.11 6.95 11.27
CA GLY A 131 14.89 6.90 12.08
C GLY A 131 13.58 6.98 11.27
N ASP A 132 13.63 7.32 10.00
CA ASP A 132 12.46 7.22 9.10
C ASP A 132 12.11 5.77 8.77
N VAL A 133 10.95 5.57 8.15
CA VAL A 133 10.50 4.28 7.64
C VAL A 133 10.18 4.39 6.16
N LEU A 134 10.63 3.42 5.36
CA LEU A 134 10.18 3.18 3.99
C LEU A 134 9.18 2.01 3.99
N LEU A 135 7.95 2.25 3.55
CA LEU A 135 6.99 1.21 3.19
C LEU A 135 7.12 0.90 1.71
N ALA A 136 7.72 -0.23 1.40
CA ALA A 136 8.01 -0.69 0.05
C ALA A 136 6.93 -1.67 -0.43
N ILE A 137 6.13 -1.30 -1.44
CA ILE A 137 4.98 -2.08 -1.90
C ILE A 137 5.27 -2.67 -3.28
N THR A 138 5.30 -4.01 -3.40
CA THR A 138 5.46 -4.69 -4.68
C THR A 138 4.80 -6.06 -4.69
N THR A 139 3.93 -6.31 -5.68
CA THR A 139 3.22 -7.59 -5.82
C THR A 139 4.12 -8.72 -6.34
N SER A 140 5.24 -8.40 -6.95
CA SER A 140 6.20 -9.39 -7.45
C SER A 140 7.38 -9.65 -6.51
N GLY A 141 7.65 -8.72 -5.57
CA GLY A 141 8.87 -8.72 -4.79
C GLY A 141 10.15 -8.43 -5.61
N ASN A 142 10.01 -8.13 -6.91
CA ASN A 142 11.14 -8.03 -7.85
C ASN A 142 11.15 -6.74 -8.69
N SER A 143 10.43 -5.70 -8.27
CA SER A 143 10.40 -4.41 -8.97
C SER A 143 11.74 -3.68 -8.79
N PRO A 144 12.53 -3.41 -9.86
CA PRO A 144 13.88 -2.86 -9.73
C PRO A 144 13.92 -1.49 -9.03
N ASN A 145 12.93 -0.63 -9.27
CA ASN A 145 12.84 0.69 -8.63
C ASN A 145 12.48 0.62 -7.14
N VAL A 146 11.69 -0.39 -6.72
CA VAL A 146 11.40 -0.63 -5.30
C VAL A 146 12.60 -1.25 -4.59
N GLU A 147 13.32 -2.15 -5.28
CA GLU A 147 14.58 -2.74 -4.80
C GLU A 147 15.63 -1.64 -4.56
N ALA A 148 15.89 -0.79 -5.56
CA ALA A 148 16.81 0.34 -5.44
C ALA A 148 16.42 1.34 -4.33
N ALA A 149 15.10 1.56 -4.11
CA ALA A 149 14.63 2.39 -3.01
C ALA A 149 14.92 1.76 -1.64
N ALA A 150 14.74 0.44 -1.51
CA ALA A 150 15.05 -0.28 -0.27
C ALA A 150 16.57 -0.28 0.03
N GLU A 151 17.43 -0.42 -0.99
CA GLU A 151 18.88 -0.28 -0.85
C GLU A 151 19.27 1.11 -0.36
N ALA A 152 18.78 2.16 -1.04
CA ALA A 152 19.03 3.55 -0.66
C ALA A 152 18.51 3.87 0.77
N ALA A 153 17.38 3.29 1.18
CA ALA A 153 16.86 3.42 2.53
C ALA A 153 17.81 2.85 3.58
N ARG A 154 18.32 1.64 3.36
CA ARG A 154 19.29 0.99 4.25
C ARG A 154 20.59 1.78 4.39
N GLU A 155 21.12 2.31 3.28
CA GLU A 155 22.33 3.15 3.28
C GLU A 155 22.16 4.42 4.11
N ARG A 156 20.92 4.90 4.27
CA ARG A 156 20.59 6.12 5.02
C ARG A 156 20.08 5.87 6.44
N GLY A 157 20.08 4.61 6.91
CA GLY A 157 19.53 4.26 8.22
C GLY A 157 18.02 4.35 8.33
N VAL A 158 17.31 4.33 7.17
CA VAL A 158 15.86 4.27 7.09
C VAL A 158 15.41 2.81 7.19
N ARG A 159 14.51 2.49 8.11
CA ARG A 159 13.99 1.14 8.26
C ARG A 159 13.06 0.76 7.10
N VAL A 160 13.14 -0.46 6.60
CA VAL A 160 12.36 -0.92 5.46
C VAL A 160 11.30 -1.92 5.91
N VAL A 161 10.04 -1.58 5.72
CA VAL A 161 8.89 -2.48 5.85
C VAL A 161 8.38 -2.83 4.44
N GLY A 162 8.35 -4.13 4.09
CA GLY A 162 7.89 -4.60 2.80
C GLY A 162 6.45 -5.11 2.84
N LEU A 163 5.58 -4.61 1.96
CA LEU A 163 4.34 -5.27 1.55
C LEU A 163 4.58 -5.98 0.23
N LEU A 164 4.81 -7.28 0.27
CA LEU A 164 5.32 -8.05 -0.83
C LEU A 164 4.33 -9.13 -1.27
N GLY A 165 4.42 -9.55 -2.52
CA GLY A 165 3.66 -10.68 -3.01
C GLY A 165 4.54 -11.86 -3.43
N ARG A 166 3.89 -12.96 -3.82
CA ARG A 166 4.51 -14.22 -4.22
C ARG A 166 5.37 -14.80 -3.10
N ASP A 167 6.66 -14.97 -3.33
CA ASP A 167 7.66 -15.42 -2.34
C ASP A 167 8.40 -14.26 -1.66
N GLY A 168 8.07 -13.01 -2.04
CA GLY A 168 8.70 -11.79 -1.59
C GLY A 168 9.88 -11.33 -2.45
N GLY A 169 10.38 -12.17 -3.35
CA GLY A 169 11.45 -11.86 -4.30
C GLY A 169 12.72 -11.28 -3.66
N ARG A 170 13.46 -10.50 -4.46
CA ARG A 170 14.71 -9.86 -4.00
C ARG A 170 14.50 -8.80 -2.92
N VAL A 171 13.38 -8.05 -2.98
CA VAL A 171 13.08 -6.99 -2.02
C VAL A 171 12.94 -7.53 -0.60
N ARG A 172 12.48 -8.79 -0.42
CA ARG A 172 12.35 -9.43 0.89
C ARG A 172 13.64 -9.37 1.72
N HIS A 173 14.79 -9.57 1.08
CA HIS A 173 16.10 -9.62 1.75
C HIS A 173 16.62 -8.23 2.16
N LEU A 174 15.98 -7.16 1.69
CA LEU A 174 16.31 -5.77 2.01
C LEU A 174 15.41 -5.21 3.11
N CYS A 175 14.34 -5.91 3.49
CA CYS A 175 13.39 -5.47 4.50
C CYS A 175 13.87 -5.84 5.91
N ASP A 176 13.68 -4.92 6.85
CA ASP A 176 13.78 -5.20 8.30
C ASP A 176 12.55 -5.99 8.76
N LEU A 177 11.42 -5.78 8.09
CA LEU A 177 10.20 -6.55 8.28
C LEU A 177 9.51 -6.77 6.93
N ALA A 178 9.33 -8.04 6.54
CA ALA A 178 8.70 -8.42 5.27
C ALA A 178 7.35 -9.11 5.51
N LEU A 179 6.28 -8.49 5.03
CA LEU A 179 4.90 -9.00 5.04
C LEU A 179 4.60 -9.58 3.65
N VAL A 180 4.61 -10.90 3.50
CA VAL A 180 4.54 -11.57 2.20
C VAL A 180 3.18 -12.21 1.98
N VAL A 181 2.45 -11.74 0.97
CA VAL A 181 1.20 -12.37 0.52
C VAL A 181 1.52 -13.48 -0.47
N GLU A 182 1.49 -14.72 0.00
CA GLU A 182 1.76 -15.92 -0.81
C GLU A 182 0.59 -16.22 -1.77
N SER A 183 0.65 -15.59 -2.93
CA SER A 183 -0.28 -15.77 -4.05
C SER A 183 0.41 -15.41 -5.36
N ASP A 184 0.04 -16.05 -6.46
CA ASP A 184 0.46 -15.69 -7.82
C ASP A 184 -0.48 -14.68 -8.48
N ASP A 185 -1.68 -14.48 -7.91
CA ASP A 185 -2.67 -13.54 -8.41
C ASP A 185 -2.40 -12.13 -7.87
N THR A 186 -1.98 -11.24 -8.77
CA THR A 186 -1.68 -9.84 -8.44
C THR A 186 -2.87 -9.11 -7.81
N GLN A 187 -4.10 -9.43 -8.21
CA GLN A 187 -5.31 -8.78 -7.66
C GLN A 187 -5.51 -9.19 -6.20
N ARG A 188 -5.39 -10.47 -5.89
CA ARG A 188 -5.49 -11.00 -4.50
C ARG A 188 -4.40 -10.43 -3.60
N ILE A 189 -3.18 -10.26 -4.14
CA ILE A 189 -2.07 -9.62 -3.42
C ILE A 189 -2.42 -8.16 -3.12
N GLN A 190 -2.82 -7.36 -4.12
CA GLN A 190 -3.17 -5.94 -3.93
C GLN A 190 -4.33 -5.74 -2.97
N GLU A 191 -5.40 -6.55 -3.07
CA GLU A 191 -6.52 -6.49 -2.12
C GLU A 191 -6.10 -6.77 -0.68
N THR A 192 -5.09 -7.63 -0.48
CA THR A 192 -4.54 -7.91 0.84
C THR A 192 -3.63 -6.76 1.30
N HIS A 193 -2.77 -6.20 0.42
CA HIS A 193 -1.95 -5.03 0.72
C HIS A 193 -2.80 -3.83 1.16
N ASN A 194 -3.90 -3.56 0.46
CA ASN A 194 -4.82 -2.48 0.81
C ASN A 194 -5.43 -2.67 2.21
N LEU A 195 -5.89 -3.90 2.53
CA LEU A 195 -6.40 -4.22 3.88
C LEU A 195 -5.32 -4.06 4.95
N VAL A 196 -4.09 -4.50 4.69
CA VAL A 196 -2.95 -4.30 5.60
C VAL A 196 -2.67 -2.81 5.81
N GLY A 197 -2.72 -2.00 4.75
CA GLY A 197 -2.58 -0.55 4.83
C GLY A 197 -3.59 0.09 5.79
N HIS A 198 -4.87 -0.26 5.69
CA HIS A 198 -5.90 0.21 6.62
C HIS A 198 -5.66 -0.25 8.06
N ILE A 199 -5.26 -1.50 8.26
CA ILE A 199 -4.95 -2.03 9.60
C ILE A 199 -3.74 -1.31 10.20
N LEU A 200 -2.70 -1.03 9.41
CA LEU A 200 -1.55 -0.23 9.85
C LEU A 200 -1.98 1.17 10.30
N CYS A 201 -2.82 1.85 9.50
CA CYS A 201 -3.33 3.17 9.88
C CYS A 201 -4.12 3.15 11.19
N ASP A 202 -5.05 2.18 11.38
CA ASP A 202 -5.83 2.04 12.63
C ASP A 202 -4.92 1.73 13.82
N LEU A 203 -3.99 0.78 13.69
CA LEU A 203 -3.09 0.40 14.78
C LEU A 203 -2.15 1.54 15.17
N VAL A 204 -1.57 2.25 14.20
CA VAL A 204 -0.70 3.41 14.47
C VAL A 204 -1.48 4.51 15.20
N GLU A 205 -2.71 4.83 14.77
CA GLU A 205 -3.55 5.80 15.47
C GLU A 205 -3.87 5.34 16.92
N ARG A 206 -4.17 4.06 17.14
CA ARG A 206 -4.40 3.51 18.48
C ARG A 206 -3.16 3.62 19.37
N ILE A 207 -1.97 3.34 18.84
CA ILE A 207 -0.71 3.41 19.57
C ILE A 207 -0.35 4.86 19.94
N LEU A 208 -0.67 5.83 19.08
CA LEU A 208 -0.26 7.22 19.28
C LEU A 208 -1.28 8.08 20.04
N PHE A 209 -2.58 7.75 19.97
CA PHE A 209 -3.64 8.65 20.37
C PHE A 209 -4.72 8.02 21.29
N LYS A 210 -4.65 6.74 21.56
CA LYS A 210 -5.56 6.04 22.49
C LYS A 210 -4.78 5.39 23.63
#